data_a6029de4147633114c32bdb9ae653bab
#
_entry.id   a6029de4147633114c32bdb9ae653bab
#
_cell.length_a   1.000
_cell.length_b   1.000
_cell.length_c   1.000
_cell.angle_alpha   90.00
_cell.angle_beta   90.00
_cell.angle_gamma   90.00
#
_symmetry.space_group_name_H-M   'P 1'
#
loop_
_entity.id
_entity.type
_entity.pdbx_description
1 polymer ?
#
loop_
_entity_poly.entity_id
_entity_poly.type
_entity_poly.pdbx_seq_one_letter_code
_entity_poly.pdbx_strand_id
1 'polypeptide(L)'
;MTIDPRAVPTVQDAPPGTVWSEWTVILLKPDCLVRHLTGPVLAMISQHVRVTARRTLYPTQDQVFTHYADILPLSAQLGVNVAAELRRIYIGHPVTVALGHGPDAAARLRAVLGPTDPAEASPATIRGRFGTDTLRTARAEGRLIDNLIHTSDHAGVVARNLAIWFGPGAAALLTPPPDQEGTP
;
A
#
# COMPACT_ATOMS: atom_id res chain seq x y z
N MET A 1 14.22 -26.41 -3.43
CA MET A 1 12.76 -26.25 -3.29
C MET A 1 12.35 -25.12 -4.23
N THR A 2 11.87 -25.47 -5.41
CA THR A 2 11.52 -24.51 -6.46
C THR A 2 10.19 -23.89 -6.08
N ILE A 3 10.21 -22.62 -5.68
CA ILE A 3 8.97 -21.86 -5.42
C ILE A 3 8.31 -21.64 -6.79
N ASP A 4 7.09 -22.11 -6.97
CA ASP A 4 6.29 -21.82 -8.16
C ASP A 4 6.03 -20.29 -8.20
N PRO A 5 6.56 -19.57 -9.22
CA PRO A 5 6.37 -18.13 -9.32
C PRO A 5 4.91 -17.73 -9.58
N ARG A 6 4.03 -18.71 -9.76
CA ARG A 6 2.58 -18.51 -9.95
C ARG A 6 1.78 -18.69 -8.67
N ALA A 7 2.37 -19.18 -7.58
CA ALA A 7 1.69 -19.26 -6.30
C ALA A 7 1.52 -17.86 -5.73
N VAL A 8 0.35 -17.27 -5.94
CA VAL A 8 -0.02 -15.99 -5.33
C VAL A 8 -0.13 -16.22 -3.81
N PRO A 9 0.68 -15.55 -2.99
CA PRO A 9 0.57 -15.71 -1.54
C PRO A 9 -0.83 -15.27 -1.09
N THR A 10 -1.48 -16.11 -0.31
CA THR A 10 -2.77 -15.81 0.31
C THR A 10 -2.64 -15.97 1.82
N VAL A 11 -3.47 -15.28 2.57
CA VAL A 11 -3.57 -15.53 4.02
C VAL A 11 -4.23 -16.89 4.20
N GLN A 12 -3.43 -17.89 4.56
CA GLN A 12 -3.95 -19.17 5.01
C GLN A 12 -4.51 -18.97 6.43
N ASP A 13 -5.61 -19.63 6.74
CA ASP A 13 -6.23 -19.62 8.06
C ASP A 13 -6.81 -18.24 8.50
N ALA A 14 -7.28 -17.44 7.56
CA ALA A 14 -8.08 -16.26 7.92
C ALA A 14 -9.28 -16.70 8.77
N PRO A 15 -9.63 -15.97 9.84
CA PRO A 15 -10.76 -16.30 10.69
C PRO A 15 -12.04 -16.51 9.86
N PRO A 16 -12.85 -17.56 10.16
CA PRO A 16 -14.13 -17.75 9.53
C PRO A 16 -14.98 -16.47 9.62
N GLY A 17 -15.60 -16.07 8.51
CA GLY A 17 -16.41 -14.86 8.49
C GLY A 17 -15.64 -13.56 8.27
N THR A 18 -14.32 -13.60 7.98
CA THR A 18 -13.57 -12.39 7.62
C THR A 18 -14.22 -11.64 6.47
N VAL A 19 -14.66 -10.41 6.71
CA VAL A 19 -15.26 -9.53 5.70
C VAL A 19 -14.15 -8.69 5.06
N TRP A 20 -13.61 -9.15 3.94
CA TRP A 20 -12.44 -8.52 3.30
C TRP A 20 -12.65 -7.07 2.85
N SER A 21 -13.90 -6.64 2.61
CA SER A 21 -14.21 -5.24 2.30
C SER A 21 -13.95 -4.29 3.46
N GLU A 22 -13.91 -4.80 4.69
CA GLU A 22 -13.60 -4.01 5.89
C GLU A 22 -12.11 -3.85 6.16
N TRP A 23 -11.26 -4.49 5.37
CA TRP A 23 -9.80 -4.46 5.54
C TRP A 23 -9.10 -3.81 4.35
N THR A 24 -7.96 -3.20 4.62
CA THR A 24 -7.05 -2.69 3.58
C THR A 24 -5.62 -2.71 4.06
N VAL A 25 -4.69 -3.04 3.17
CA VAL A 25 -3.26 -2.92 3.43
C VAL A 25 -2.78 -1.57 2.92
N ILE A 26 -2.00 -0.89 3.73
CA ILE A 26 -1.44 0.44 3.50
C ILE A 26 0.06 0.29 3.40
N LEU A 27 0.66 0.81 2.33
CA LEU A 27 2.10 0.83 2.10
C LEU A 27 2.57 2.27 1.97
N LEU A 28 3.23 2.80 3.01
CA LEU A 28 3.93 4.07 2.92
C LEU A 28 5.29 3.83 2.27
N LYS A 29 5.51 4.49 1.15
CA LYS A 29 6.68 4.31 0.29
C LYS A 29 7.92 5.02 0.89
N PRO A 30 9.13 4.69 0.44
CA PRO A 30 10.35 5.33 0.93
C PRO A 30 10.34 6.86 0.87
N ASP A 31 9.79 7.45 -0.18
CA ASP A 31 9.67 8.91 -0.33
C ASP A 31 8.82 9.56 0.77
N CYS A 32 7.78 8.87 1.26
CA CYS A 32 7.01 9.29 2.43
C CYS A 32 7.86 9.28 3.71
N LEU A 33 8.66 8.23 3.92
CA LEU A 33 9.47 8.07 5.12
C LEU A 33 10.64 9.08 5.16
N VAL A 34 11.37 9.21 4.05
CA VAL A 34 12.52 10.15 3.92
C VAL A 34 12.08 11.59 4.16
N ARG A 35 10.86 11.94 3.78
CA ARG A 35 10.27 13.26 4.00
C ARG A 35 9.59 13.42 5.36
N HIS A 36 9.73 12.45 6.26
CA HIS A 36 9.13 12.45 7.61
C HIS A 36 7.60 12.61 7.61
N LEU A 37 6.93 12.14 6.57
CA LEU A 37 5.48 12.28 6.39
C LEU A 37 4.66 11.14 6.98
N THR A 38 5.30 10.11 7.55
CA THR A 38 4.61 8.93 8.13
C THR A 38 3.53 9.34 9.13
N GLY A 39 3.83 10.22 10.08
CA GLY A 39 2.87 10.69 11.08
C GLY A 39 1.68 11.45 10.47
N PRO A 40 1.93 12.52 9.71
CA PRO A 40 0.87 13.27 9.03
C PRO A 40 -0.03 12.44 8.12
N VAL A 41 0.56 11.51 7.35
CA VAL A 41 -0.21 10.62 6.45
C VAL A 41 -1.07 9.64 7.24
N LEU A 42 -0.52 8.99 8.27
CA LEU A 42 -1.30 8.10 9.13
C LEU A 42 -2.40 8.82 9.88
N ALA A 43 -2.19 10.08 10.29
CA ALA A 43 -3.24 10.88 10.93
C ALA A 43 -4.43 11.15 10.00
N MET A 44 -4.19 11.41 8.70
CA MET A 44 -5.26 11.52 7.71
C MET A 44 -5.97 10.17 7.50
N ILE A 45 -5.23 9.08 7.38
CA ILE A 45 -5.78 7.73 7.22
C ILE A 45 -6.70 7.36 8.39
N SER A 46 -6.27 7.66 9.62
CA SER A 46 -7.00 7.30 10.84
C SER A 46 -8.35 8.00 11.00
N GLN A 47 -8.63 9.03 10.21
CA GLN A 47 -9.95 9.66 10.13
C GLN A 47 -10.97 8.82 9.34
N HIS A 48 -10.51 7.83 8.57
CA HIS A 48 -11.35 7.05 7.65
C HIS A 48 -11.38 5.56 7.94
N VAL A 49 -10.28 5.03 8.48
CA VAL A 49 -10.16 3.63 8.92
C VAL A 49 -9.34 3.56 10.21
N ARG A 50 -9.60 2.57 11.04
CA ARG A 50 -8.79 2.29 12.22
C ARG A 50 -7.54 1.54 11.80
N VAL A 51 -6.36 2.05 12.11
CA VAL A 51 -5.10 1.35 11.91
C VAL A 51 -4.91 0.34 13.05
N THR A 52 -4.98 -0.96 12.76
CA THR A 52 -4.96 -2.05 13.74
C THR A 52 -3.57 -2.64 13.93
N ALA A 53 -2.73 -2.57 12.92
CA ALA A 53 -1.34 -3.03 12.98
C ALA A 53 -0.46 -2.16 12.07
N ARG A 54 0.80 -2.00 12.46
CA ARG A 54 1.80 -1.36 11.60
C ARG A 54 3.20 -1.89 11.92
N ARG A 55 4.07 -1.89 10.91
CA ARG A 55 5.50 -2.14 11.08
C ARG A 55 6.32 -1.41 10.01
N THR A 56 7.54 -1.07 10.33
CA THR A 56 8.52 -0.57 9.37
C THR A 56 9.51 -1.69 9.08
N LEU A 57 9.81 -1.89 7.80
CA LEU A 57 10.71 -2.96 7.35
C LEU A 57 11.46 -2.55 6.09
N TYR A 58 12.56 -3.24 5.81
CA TYR A 58 13.26 -3.18 4.53
C TYR A 58 12.69 -4.31 3.65
N PRO A 59 12.00 -4.00 2.56
CA PRO A 59 11.36 -5.02 1.74
C PRO A 59 12.38 -5.84 0.95
N THR A 60 12.08 -7.12 0.76
CA THR A 60 12.81 -7.97 -0.18
C THR A 60 12.35 -7.68 -1.61
N GLN A 61 13.21 -8.02 -2.60
CA GLN A 61 12.84 -7.93 -4.01
C GLN A 61 11.59 -8.76 -4.31
N ASP A 62 11.48 -9.96 -3.74
CA ASP A 62 10.33 -10.85 -3.95
C ASP A 62 9.02 -10.22 -3.45
N GLN A 63 9.05 -9.59 -2.26
CA GLN A 63 7.88 -8.86 -1.76
C GLN A 63 7.45 -7.74 -2.70
N VAL A 64 8.41 -6.92 -3.14
CA VAL A 64 8.15 -5.80 -4.05
C VAL A 64 7.62 -6.29 -5.39
N PHE A 65 8.27 -7.28 -5.99
CA PHE A 65 7.88 -7.78 -7.31
C PHE A 65 6.56 -8.55 -7.27
N THR A 66 6.28 -9.27 -6.19
CA THR A 66 4.98 -9.91 -6.00
C THR A 66 3.88 -8.87 -5.82
N HIS A 67 4.14 -7.80 -5.08
CA HIS A 67 3.17 -6.71 -4.87
C HIS A 67 2.83 -5.99 -6.18
N TYR A 68 3.85 -5.67 -6.98
CA TYR A 68 3.74 -4.93 -8.25
C TYR A 68 3.76 -5.84 -9.48
N ALA A 69 3.32 -7.10 -9.36
CA ALA A 69 3.36 -8.06 -10.45
C ALA A 69 2.53 -7.64 -11.68
N ASP A 70 1.51 -6.83 -11.47
CA ASP A 70 0.63 -6.26 -12.51
C ASP A 70 1.33 -5.22 -13.39
N ILE A 71 2.24 -4.43 -12.83
CA ILE A 71 2.96 -3.38 -13.60
C ILE A 71 4.33 -3.85 -14.13
N LEU A 72 4.90 -4.93 -13.61
CA LEU A 72 6.19 -5.45 -14.09
C LEU A 72 6.25 -5.66 -15.61
N PRO A 73 5.22 -6.23 -16.29
CA PRO A 73 5.24 -6.42 -17.73
C PRO A 73 5.01 -5.13 -18.54
N LEU A 74 4.67 -4.02 -17.90
CA LEU A 74 4.28 -2.78 -18.55
C LEU A 74 5.44 -1.84 -18.92
N SER A 75 6.70 -2.31 -18.82
CA SER A 75 7.90 -1.48 -19.08
C SER A 75 7.85 -0.74 -20.41
N ALA A 76 7.44 -1.41 -21.49
CA ALA A 76 7.33 -0.77 -22.81
C ALA A 76 6.20 0.30 -22.85
N GLN A 77 5.07 0.03 -22.19
CA GLN A 77 3.92 0.95 -22.15
C GLN A 77 4.21 2.19 -21.29
N LEU A 78 4.97 2.01 -20.21
CA LEU A 78 5.33 3.09 -19.29
C LEU A 78 6.57 3.86 -19.74
N GLY A 79 7.33 3.32 -20.71
CA GLY A 79 8.57 3.94 -21.18
C GLY A 79 9.72 3.87 -20.19
N VAL A 80 9.65 2.98 -19.19
CA VAL A 80 10.66 2.82 -18.14
C VAL A 80 10.94 1.34 -17.86
N ASN A 81 12.15 1.02 -17.39
CA ASN A 81 12.42 -0.32 -16.89
C ASN A 81 11.81 -0.48 -15.49
N VAL A 82 10.56 -0.96 -15.43
CA VAL A 82 9.80 -1.08 -14.18
C VAL A 82 10.55 -1.90 -13.13
N ALA A 83 11.18 -3.02 -13.51
CA ALA A 83 11.91 -3.85 -12.56
C ALA A 83 13.13 -3.13 -11.95
N ALA A 84 13.87 -2.37 -12.76
CA ALA A 84 15.00 -1.56 -12.28
C ALA A 84 14.51 -0.44 -11.35
N GLU A 85 13.43 0.24 -11.72
CA GLU A 85 12.86 1.31 -10.93
C GLU A 85 12.28 0.83 -9.58
N LEU A 86 11.60 -0.31 -9.56
CA LEU A 86 11.14 -0.90 -8.30
C LEU A 86 12.32 -1.26 -7.38
N ARG A 87 13.43 -1.78 -7.93
CA ARG A 87 14.65 -1.99 -7.13
C ARG A 87 15.20 -0.66 -6.59
N ARG A 88 15.32 0.34 -7.44
CA ARG A 88 15.82 1.68 -7.06
C ARG A 88 14.99 2.30 -5.93
N ILE A 89 13.67 2.21 -6.01
CA ILE A 89 12.76 2.82 -5.02
C ILE A 89 12.80 2.06 -3.69
N TYR A 90 12.78 0.73 -3.73
CA TYR A 90 12.45 -0.07 -2.54
C TYR A 90 13.64 -0.80 -1.91
N ILE A 91 14.63 -1.26 -2.71
CA ILE A 91 15.66 -2.13 -2.15
C ILE A 91 16.71 -1.30 -1.44
N GLY A 92 16.94 -1.64 -0.16
CA GLY A 92 17.80 -0.86 0.73
C GLY A 92 17.11 0.36 1.37
N HIS A 93 15.83 0.58 1.08
CA HIS A 93 15.04 1.67 1.67
C HIS A 93 13.88 1.14 2.53
N PRO A 94 13.62 1.74 3.70
CA PRO A 94 12.53 1.30 4.55
C PRO A 94 11.18 1.71 4.00
N VAL A 95 10.18 0.87 4.26
CA VAL A 95 8.76 1.16 4.07
C VAL A 95 8.02 0.99 5.38
N THR A 96 6.90 1.67 5.54
CA THR A 96 5.95 1.37 6.63
C THR A 96 4.72 0.72 6.04
N VAL A 97 4.40 -0.47 6.53
CA VAL A 97 3.16 -1.17 6.18
C VAL A 97 2.20 -1.14 7.36
N ALA A 98 0.93 -0.94 7.06
CA ALA A 98 -0.12 -0.91 8.07
C ALA A 98 -1.35 -1.68 7.59
N LEU A 99 -2.16 -2.13 8.54
CA LEU A 99 -3.44 -2.76 8.30
C LEU A 99 -4.53 -1.82 8.80
N GLY A 100 -5.46 -1.47 7.93
CA GLY A 100 -6.60 -0.63 8.23
C GLY A 100 -7.89 -1.44 8.26
N HIS A 101 -8.77 -1.13 9.21
CA HIS A 101 -10.09 -1.73 9.37
C HIS A 101 -11.18 -0.66 9.42
N GLY A 102 -12.29 -0.91 8.75
CA GLY A 102 -13.49 -0.09 8.73
C GLY A 102 -14.38 -0.39 7.52
N PRO A 103 -15.60 0.12 7.48
CA PRO A 103 -16.51 -0.11 6.37
C PRO A 103 -15.88 0.33 5.04
N ASP A 104 -15.94 -0.53 4.02
CA ASP A 104 -15.40 -0.29 2.67
C ASP A 104 -13.97 0.28 2.66
N ALA A 105 -13.11 -0.26 3.54
CA ALA A 105 -11.80 0.30 3.87
C ALA A 105 -10.94 0.60 2.62
N ALA A 106 -10.86 -0.33 1.67
CA ALA A 106 -10.07 -0.13 0.45
C ALA A 106 -10.62 1.03 -0.40
N ALA A 107 -11.93 1.07 -0.65
CA ALA A 107 -12.56 2.11 -1.46
C ALA A 107 -12.44 3.49 -0.78
N ARG A 108 -12.67 3.57 0.52
CA ARG A 108 -12.51 4.81 1.29
C ARG A 108 -11.09 5.35 1.22
N LEU A 109 -10.08 4.51 1.45
CA LEU A 109 -8.70 4.98 1.38
C LEU A 109 -8.27 5.37 -0.03
N ARG A 110 -8.76 4.71 -1.07
CA ARG A 110 -8.51 5.14 -2.46
C ARG A 110 -8.95 6.58 -2.70
N ALA A 111 -10.11 6.99 -2.19
CA ALA A 111 -10.59 8.37 -2.27
C ALA A 111 -9.70 9.35 -1.48
N VAL A 112 -9.23 8.93 -0.31
CA VAL A 112 -8.34 9.75 0.56
C VAL A 112 -6.94 9.91 -0.04
N LEU A 113 -6.43 8.88 -0.74
CA LEU A 113 -5.14 8.96 -1.41
C LEU A 113 -5.10 10.00 -2.53
N GLY A 114 -6.17 10.09 -3.28
CA GLY A 114 -6.22 10.84 -4.56
C GLY A 114 -5.61 10.06 -5.74
N PRO A 115 -5.65 10.62 -6.96
CA PRO A 115 -5.12 10.01 -8.17
C PRO A 115 -3.62 9.72 -8.07
N THR A 116 -3.11 8.91 -9.02
CA THR A 116 -1.70 8.50 -9.06
C THR A 116 -0.74 9.68 -9.20
N ASP A 117 -1.12 10.66 -10.00
CA ASP A 117 -0.36 11.92 -10.15
C ASP A 117 -0.73 12.92 -9.05
N PRO A 118 0.20 13.30 -8.16
CA PRO A 118 -0.06 14.34 -7.17
C PRO A 118 -0.46 15.69 -7.76
N ALA A 119 0.00 16.02 -8.97
CA ALA A 119 -0.35 17.28 -9.63
C ALA A 119 -1.83 17.36 -10.03
N GLU A 120 -2.50 16.22 -10.19
CA GLU A 120 -3.93 16.13 -10.52
C GLU A 120 -4.79 15.92 -9.24
N ALA A 121 -4.15 15.78 -8.09
CA ALA A 121 -4.81 15.43 -6.85
C ALA A 121 -5.37 16.66 -6.13
N SER A 122 -6.59 16.54 -5.61
CA SER A 122 -7.17 17.59 -4.75
C SER A 122 -6.29 17.82 -3.50
N PRO A 123 -6.07 19.07 -3.07
CA PRO A 123 -5.36 19.39 -1.82
C PRO A 123 -5.94 18.74 -0.56
N ALA A 124 -7.16 18.26 -0.61
CA ALA A 124 -7.80 17.52 0.47
C ALA A 124 -7.32 16.06 0.56
N THR A 125 -6.67 15.53 -0.46
CA THR A 125 -6.13 14.17 -0.50
C THR A 125 -4.68 14.11 -0.03
N ILE A 126 -4.21 12.90 0.32
CA ILE A 126 -2.83 12.70 0.78
C ILE A 126 -1.84 13.12 -0.31
N ARG A 127 -2.04 12.68 -1.54
CA ARG A 127 -1.15 12.99 -2.66
C ARG A 127 -1.19 14.46 -3.05
N GLY A 128 -2.37 15.09 -3.05
CA GLY A 128 -2.49 16.51 -3.34
C GLY A 128 -1.91 17.42 -2.25
N ARG A 129 -1.95 16.96 -0.99
CA ARG A 129 -1.43 17.74 0.14
C ARG A 129 0.07 17.59 0.31
N PHE A 130 0.61 16.41 0.11
CA PHE A 130 2.00 16.08 0.45
C PHE A 130 2.86 15.68 -0.76
N GLY A 131 2.26 15.32 -1.88
CA GLY A 131 2.97 14.94 -3.08
C GLY A 131 3.67 16.15 -3.72
N THR A 132 4.86 15.92 -4.27
CA THR A 132 5.67 16.97 -4.90
C THR A 132 6.15 16.56 -6.29
N ASP A 133 5.95 15.30 -6.66
CA ASP A 133 6.32 14.78 -7.98
C ASP A 133 5.12 14.79 -8.94
N THR A 134 5.40 14.65 -10.25
CA THR A 134 4.38 14.57 -11.30
C THR A 134 4.69 13.44 -12.28
N LEU A 135 3.66 12.86 -12.89
CA LEU A 135 3.87 11.88 -13.97
C LEU A 135 4.65 12.46 -15.14
N ARG A 136 4.47 13.76 -15.44
CA ARG A 136 5.20 14.45 -16.49
C ARG A 136 6.70 14.46 -16.21
N THR A 137 7.09 14.87 -15.01
CA THR A 137 8.51 14.92 -14.61
C THR A 137 9.10 13.51 -14.56
N ALA A 138 8.41 12.57 -13.91
CA ALA A 138 8.86 11.19 -13.80
C ALA A 138 9.10 10.55 -15.19
N ARG A 139 8.19 10.74 -16.13
CA ARG A 139 8.34 10.26 -17.52
C ARG A 139 9.51 10.91 -18.26
N ALA A 140 9.68 12.23 -18.11
CA ALA A 140 10.79 12.96 -18.73
C ALA A 140 12.17 12.46 -18.20
N GLU A 141 12.22 12.01 -16.96
CA GLU A 141 13.40 11.48 -16.31
C GLU A 141 13.55 9.95 -16.45
N GLY A 142 12.63 9.28 -17.13
CA GLY A 142 12.67 7.82 -17.36
C GLY A 142 12.51 7.00 -16.09
N ARG A 143 11.74 7.46 -15.10
CA ARG A 143 11.53 6.81 -13.81
C ARG A 143 10.04 6.63 -13.45
N LEU A 144 9.79 5.80 -12.44
CA LEU A 144 8.48 5.73 -11.80
C LEU A 144 8.27 6.94 -10.87
N ILE A 145 7.00 7.33 -10.72
CA ILE A 145 6.60 8.47 -9.89
C ILE A 145 6.73 8.19 -8.39
N ASP A 146 7.17 9.21 -7.64
CA ASP A 146 7.16 9.25 -6.19
C ASP A 146 5.83 9.85 -5.71
N ASN A 147 4.95 9.01 -5.14
CA ASN A 147 3.60 9.41 -4.76
C ASN A 147 3.16 8.92 -3.38
N LEU A 148 4.14 8.74 -2.49
CA LEU A 148 4.02 8.59 -1.03
C LEU A 148 3.42 7.29 -0.53
N ILE A 149 2.36 6.79 -1.14
CA ILE A 149 1.52 5.75 -0.54
C ILE A 149 0.83 4.90 -1.62
N HIS A 150 0.67 3.63 -1.29
CA HIS A 150 -0.20 2.70 -1.99
C HIS A 150 -1.13 2.01 -0.99
N THR A 151 -2.32 1.63 -1.42
CA THR A 151 -3.26 0.82 -0.64
C THR A 151 -3.82 -0.29 -1.50
N SER A 152 -4.44 -1.30 -0.87
CA SER A 152 -5.18 -2.31 -1.62
C SER A 152 -6.22 -1.64 -2.53
N ASP A 153 -6.24 -2.01 -3.80
CA ASP A 153 -7.12 -1.38 -4.79
C ASP A 153 -8.61 -1.72 -4.56
N HIS A 154 -8.87 -2.92 -4.08
CA HIS A 154 -10.20 -3.41 -3.74
C HIS A 154 -10.11 -4.61 -2.78
N ALA A 155 -11.24 -5.04 -2.22
CA ALA A 155 -11.31 -6.13 -1.24
C ALA A 155 -10.66 -7.43 -1.72
N GLY A 156 -10.76 -7.76 -3.01
CA GLY A 156 -10.25 -9.01 -3.58
C GLY A 156 -8.72 -9.16 -3.57
N VAL A 157 -7.96 -8.07 -3.37
CA VAL A 157 -6.48 -8.13 -3.29
C VAL A 157 -5.95 -7.98 -1.87
N VAL A 158 -6.80 -7.72 -0.88
CA VAL A 158 -6.38 -7.47 0.50
C VAL A 158 -5.68 -8.69 1.10
N ALA A 159 -6.24 -9.88 0.95
CA ALA A 159 -5.64 -11.12 1.47
C ALA A 159 -4.24 -11.35 0.91
N ARG A 160 -4.05 -11.16 -0.39
CA ARG A 160 -2.74 -11.24 -1.06
C ARG A 160 -1.76 -10.19 -0.51
N ASN A 161 -2.18 -8.94 -0.44
CA ASN A 161 -1.32 -7.86 0.04
C ASN A 161 -0.94 -8.08 1.51
N LEU A 162 -1.87 -8.57 2.33
CA LEU A 162 -1.62 -8.92 3.72
C LEU A 162 -0.56 -10.03 3.85
N ALA A 163 -0.69 -11.09 3.05
CA ALA A 163 0.28 -12.19 3.03
C ALA A 163 1.69 -11.73 2.60
N ILE A 164 1.78 -10.87 1.56
CA ILE A 164 3.05 -10.32 1.09
C ILE A 164 3.74 -9.51 2.18
N TRP A 165 2.98 -8.60 2.80
CA TRP A 165 3.57 -7.59 3.67
C TRP A 165 3.66 -8.01 5.13
N PHE A 166 2.81 -8.90 5.63
CA PHE A 166 2.81 -9.35 7.02
C PHE A 166 3.26 -10.80 7.18
N GLY A 167 3.31 -11.57 6.10
CA GLY A 167 3.83 -12.94 6.10
C GLY A 167 2.88 -13.98 6.73
N PRO A 168 3.41 -15.16 7.10
CA PRO A 168 2.58 -16.32 7.50
C PRO A 168 1.70 -16.09 8.73
N GLY A 169 2.07 -15.18 9.64
CA GLY A 169 1.29 -14.86 10.84
C GLY A 169 0.18 -13.83 10.62
N ALA A 170 -0.06 -13.43 9.39
CA ALA A 170 -0.96 -12.32 9.06
C ALA A 170 -2.42 -12.56 9.48
N ALA A 171 -2.88 -13.81 9.52
CA ALA A 171 -4.23 -14.15 9.95
C ALA A 171 -4.55 -13.68 11.38
N ALA A 172 -3.57 -13.70 12.27
CA ALA A 172 -3.74 -13.26 13.66
C ALA A 172 -4.04 -11.75 13.79
N LEU A 173 -3.75 -10.96 12.74
CA LEU A 173 -4.01 -9.52 12.71
C LEU A 173 -5.46 -9.18 12.31
N LEU A 174 -6.23 -10.16 11.82
CA LEU A 174 -7.59 -9.98 11.31
C LEU A 174 -8.66 -10.06 12.41
N THR A 175 -8.31 -9.70 13.63
CA THR A 175 -9.31 -9.55 14.70
C THR A 175 -9.86 -8.14 14.63
N PRO A 176 -11.17 -7.97 14.31
CA PRO A 176 -11.78 -6.65 14.33
C PRO A 176 -11.58 -5.99 15.70
N PRO A 177 -11.19 -4.72 15.76
CA PRO A 177 -11.12 -4.03 17.03
C PRO A 177 -12.53 -3.96 17.64
N PRO A 178 -12.65 -4.02 18.98
CA PRO A 178 -13.96 -3.86 19.63
C PRO A 178 -14.60 -2.54 19.17
N ASP A 179 -15.89 -2.59 18.88
CA ASP A 179 -16.65 -1.40 18.57
C ASP A 179 -16.43 -0.39 19.70
N GLN A 180 -16.05 0.82 19.37
CA GLN A 180 -16.14 1.90 20.33
C GLN A 180 -17.64 2.17 20.51
N GLU A 181 -18.23 1.58 21.54
CA GLU A 181 -19.56 2.01 22.01
C GLU A 181 -19.51 3.53 22.12
N GLY A 182 -20.37 4.17 21.33
CA GLY A 182 -20.45 5.62 21.30
C GLY A 182 -20.58 6.14 22.72
N THR A 183 -19.62 6.94 23.14
CA THR A 183 -19.79 7.75 24.33
C THR A 183 -20.96 8.71 24.05
N PRO A 184 -21.99 8.72 24.88
CA PRO A 184 -23.18 9.54 24.70
C PRO A 184 -22.84 11.03 24.69
#